data_b52a18f5a3c3df612d24d707745c47a4
#
_entry.id   b52a18f5a3c3df612d24d707745c47a4
#
_cell.length_a   1.000
_cell.length_b   1.000
_cell.length_c   1.000
_cell.angle_alpha   90.00
_cell.angle_beta   90.00
_cell.angle_gamma   90.00
#
_symmetry.space_group_name_H-M   'P 1'
#
loop_
_entity.id
_entity.type
_entity.pdbx_description
1 polymer ?
#
loop_
_entity_poly.entity_id
_entity_poly.type
_entity_poly.pdbx_seq_one_letter_code
_entity_poly.pdbx_strand_id
1 'polypeptide(L)'
;MDNLFFRLQENKQFQRQILILQYLNKKDHPSTSQELSNVTKTSSPTLRSDIDALRQILPKEMTITFQKRIGYQLMVPRSPKIETIILDLAKHTPVFQLIDQYFRGRIRSLQSAAATLYSSQSRIRKIIKEMNKKLQIYHLQWRTSPMKIQGSEADIRCFLFDFYQSFNIDFMAEGIPVDSNFIKSVQTLIGLPIDPLKAQLWLIILTKRLSHKYPIVLDLALKEDITFRESFTQFKKRVRYLFKATFRTQTIPQEELIWLYIVFLNCVVYSSDADQFCYPEDREHYDTYHQFFLPMIPSVENTDELYAFSVNLRLLSHVSSHYQKNPLKDSFDLPLHLKKLYEDWYIYLKTPTVQHFFPILHPEHVALSFTMFHYSLLKAVDTTQIKVFFSFHGNAGLSSYLLKLVEQIIPRSIQPLFTTGTHDYRKVLSSDVSLIVCNHRWDNWKNCPVFTLSSLPQEKEWLDLHQLLLNLSAFN
;
A
#
# COMPACT_ATOMS: atom_id res chain seq x y z
N MET A 1 3.82 8.59 -5.64
CA MET A 1 4.23 8.43 -4.24
C MET A 1 3.67 9.59 -3.46
N ASP A 2 2.58 9.41 -2.77
CA ASP A 2 2.06 10.39 -1.82
C ASP A 2 2.16 9.80 -0.42
N ASN A 3 3.37 9.75 0.07
CA ASN A 3 3.74 9.28 1.38
C ASN A 3 3.72 10.45 2.36
N LEU A 4 3.30 10.21 3.60
CA LEU A 4 3.34 11.17 4.70
C LEU A 4 4.68 11.93 4.76
N PHE A 5 5.79 11.21 4.55
CA PHE A 5 7.11 11.83 4.54
C PHE A 5 7.23 12.97 3.54
N PHE A 6 6.74 12.78 2.30
CA PHE A 6 6.80 13.83 1.26
C PHE A 6 5.91 15.02 1.61
N ARG A 7 4.78 14.77 2.27
CA ARG A 7 3.92 15.85 2.79
C ARG A 7 4.58 16.63 3.92
N LEU A 8 5.44 16.01 4.72
CA LEU A 8 6.20 16.66 5.79
C LEU A 8 7.36 17.51 5.26
N GLN A 9 7.83 17.25 4.04
CA GLN A 9 8.96 17.99 3.45
C GLN A 9 8.57 19.38 3.01
N GLU A 10 9.35 20.36 3.46
CA GLU A 10 9.24 21.76 3.02
C GLU A 10 10.40 22.21 2.14
N ASN A 11 11.42 21.37 2.00
CA ASN A 11 12.53 21.66 1.12
C ASN A 11 12.04 21.65 -0.33
N LYS A 12 11.71 22.84 -0.85
CA LYS A 12 11.24 23.03 -2.23
C LYS A 12 12.22 22.46 -3.26
N GLN A 13 13.51 22.49 -2.99
CA GLN A 13 14.52 21.89 -3.85
C GLN A 13 14.35 20.39 -3.91
N PHE A 14 14.23 19.72 -2.77
CA PHE A 14 14.03 18.27 -2.69
C PHE A 14 12.71 17.84 -3.37
N GLN A 15 11.62 18.59 -3.17
CA GLN A 15 10.35 18.32 -3.86
C GLN A 15 10.49 18.41 -5.38
N ARG A 16 11.17 19.45 -5.91
CA ARG A 16 11.43 19.57 -7.35
C ARG A 16 12.33 18.46 -7.87
N GLN A 17 13.36 18.09 -7.12
CA GLN A 17 14.25 16.96 -7.46
C GLN A 17 13.49 15.64 -7.62
N ILE A 18 12.55 15.35 -6.71
CA ILE A 18 11.68 14.17 -6.83
C ILE A 18 10.81 14.25 -8.08
N LEU A 19 10.18 15.41 -8.33
CA LEU A 19 9.35 15.61 -9.52
C LEU A 19 10.15 15.40 -10.80
N ILE A 20 11.40 15.90 -10.86
CA ILE A 20 12.31 15.70 -12.00
C ILE A 20 12.56 14.20 -12.21
N LEU A 21 12.95 13.48 -11.14
CA LEU A 21 13.23 12.04 -11.22
C LEU A 21 12.00 11.24 -11.66
N GLN A 22 10.85 11.51 -11.06
CA GLN A 22 9.60 10.83 -11.40
C GLN A 22 9.16 11.11 -12.84
N TYR A 23 9.29 12.36 -13.29
CA TYR A 23 8.92 12.73 -14.65
C TYR A 23 9.84 12.09 -15.68
N LEU A 24 11.15 12.17 -15.50
CA LEU A 24 12.12 11.57 -16.40
C LEU A 24 12.02 10.05 -16.43
N ASN A 25 11.70 9.40 -15.31
CA ASN A 25 11.53 7.95 -15.25
C ASN A 25 10.26 7.44 -15.98
N LYS A 26 9.24 8.30 -16.14
CA LYS A 26 8.02 7.96 -16.89
C LYS A 26 8.15 8.14 -18.39
N LYS A 27 9.24 8.76 -18.85
CA LYS A 27 9.46 9.09 -20.26
C LYS A 27 10.51 8.18 -20.87
N ASP A 28 10.16 7.55 -21.98
CA ASP A 28 11.10 6.73 -22.76
C ASP A 28 12.00 7.58 -23.68
N HIS A 29 11.72 8.88 -23.77
CA HIS A 29 12.46 9.85 -24.60
C HIS A 29 12.95 11.04 -23.76
N PRO A 30 14.00 11.73 -24.20
CA PRO A 30 14.50 12.93 -23.52
C PRO A 30 13.44 14.02 -23.39
N SER A 31 13.46 14.72 -22.27
CA SER A 31 12.53 15.82 -21.95
C SER A 31 13.24 17.17 -22.04
N THR A 32 12.60 18.15 -22.65
CA THR A 32 13.15 19.48 -22.80
C THR A 32 13.25 20.24 -21.46
N SER A 33 14.14 21.22 -21.39
CA SER A 33 14.21 22.12 -20.21
C SER A 33 12.87 22.83 -19.95
N GLN A 34 12.12 23.15 -20.99
CA GLN A 34 10.82 23.80 -20.86
C GLN A 34 9.78 22.88 -20.22
N GLU A 35 9.70 21.62 -20.65
CA GLU A 35 8.80 20.63 -20.05
C GLU A 35 9.10 20.42 -18.56
N LEU A 36 10.38 20.23 -18.21
CA LEU A 36 10.79 20.07 -16.81
C LEU A 36 10.54 21.34 -15.97
N SER A 37 10.75 22.53 -16.54
CA SER A 37 10.44 23.80 -15.88
C SER A 37 8.95 23.94 -15.60
N ASN A 38 8.10 23.52 -16.54
CA ASN A 38 6.64 23.53 -16.38
C ASN A 38 6.20 22.56 -15.26
N VAL A 39 6.73 21.34 -15.26
CA VAL A 39 6.42 20.31 -14.24
C VAL A 39 6.86 20.75 -12.84
N THR A 40 8.05 21.34 -12.74
CA THR A 40 8.61 21.78 -11.45
C THR A 40 8.15 23.19 -11.05
N LYS A 41 7.46 23.90 -11.93
CA LYS A 41 7.03 25.30 -11.76
C LYS A 41 8.21 26.20 -11.37
N THR A 42 9.34 26.07 -12.07
CA THR A 42 10.57 26.81 -11.76
C THR A 42 11.27 27.34 -13.00
N SER A 43 12.21 28.28 -12.81
CA SER A 43 12.99 28.84 -13.90
C SER A 43 14.08 27.87 -14.40
N SER A 44 14.51 28.01 -15.66
CA SER A 44 15.57 27.17 -16.23
C SER A 44 16.91 27.20 -15.46
N PRO A 45 17.38 28.34 -14.90
CA PRO A 45 18.56 28.34 -14.04
C PRO A 45 18.40 27.51 -12.77
N THR A 46 17.25 27.63 -12.10
CA THR A 46 16.94 26.83 -10.90
C THR A 46 16.86 25.33 -11.24
N LEU A 47 16.19 25.00 -12.36
CA LEU A 47 16.13 23.61 -12.85
C LEU A 47 17.52 23.00 -13.07
N ARG A 48 18.44 23.76 -13.71
CA ARG A 48 19.83 23.30 -13.91
C ARG A 48 20.53 23.04 -12.59
N SER A 49 20.43 23.99 -11.64
CA SER A 49 20.99 23.81 -10.30
C SER A 49 20.42 22.58 -9.57
N ASP A 50 19.13 22.31 -9.70
CA ASP A 50 18.49 21.15 -9.10
C ASP A 50 18.97 19.84 -9.75
N ILE A 51 19.15 19.81 -11.08
CA ILE A 51 19.68 18.66 -11.83
C ILE A 51 21.14 18.42 -11.47
N ASP A 52 21.96 19.47 -11.38
CA ASP A 52 23.37 19.33 -11.03
C ASP A 52 23.53 18.82 -9.58
N ALA A 53 22.69 19.28 -8.67
CA ALA A 53 22.64 18.74 -7.31
C ALA A 53 22.18 17.26 -7.30
N LEU A 54 21.21 16.88 -8.14
CA LEU A 54 20.79 15.47 -8.29
C LEU A 54 21.93 14.59 -8.79
N ARG A 55 22.68 15.03 -9.81
CA ARG A 55 23.83 14.28 -10.34
C ARG A 55 24.89 13.96 -9.30
N GLN A 56 25.04 14.82 -8.29
CA GLN A 56 25.99 14.62 -7.20
C GLN A 56 25.56 13.57 -6.17
N ILE A 57 24.25 13.38 -6.01
CA ILE A 57 23.69 12.52 -4.96
C ILE A 57 23.11 11.21 -5.48
N LEU A 58 22.90 11.09 -6.79
CA LEU A 58 22.44 9.84 -7.42
C LEU A 58 23.52 8.73 -7.33
N PRO A 59 23.09 7.46 -7.18
CA PRO A 59 23.99 6.31 -7.29
C PRO A 59 24.79 6.34 -8.59
N LYS A 60 26.01 5.79 -8.57
CA LYS A 60 26.93 5.80 -9.74
C LYS A 60 26.33 5.14 -10.98
N GLU A 61 25.42 4.22 -10.79
CA GLU A 61 24.74 3.47 -11.85
C GLU A 61 23.65 4.30 -12.54
N MET A 62 23.28 5.44 -11.96
CA MET A 62 22.24 6.34 -12.49
C MET A 62 22.85 7.66 -12.94
N THR A 63 22.45 8.09 -14.12
CA THR A 63 22.91 9.38 -14.65
C THR A 63 21.77 10.14 -15.32
N ILE A 64 21.75 11.47 -15.12
CA ILE A 64 20.92 12.37 -15.92
C ILE A 64 21.79 12.94 -17.03
N THR A 65 21.62 12.46 -18.24
CA THR A 65 22.32 12.96 -19.42
C THR A 65 21.63 14.20 -19.99
N PHE A 66 22.39 15.04 -20.68
CA PHE A 66 21.87 16.18 -21.42
C PHE A 66 22.39 16.16 -22.84
N GLN A 67 21.48 16.18 -23.81
CA GLN A 67 21.83 16.29 -25.23
C GLN A 67 21.32 17.63 -25.76
N LYS A 68 22.25 18.38 -26.36
CA LYS A 68 21.92 19.71 -26.92
C LYS A 68 20.80 19.60 -27.95
N ARG A 69 19.80 20.45 -27.88
CA ARG A 69 18.58 20.51 -28.68
C ARG A 69 17.56 19.37 -28.47
N ILE A 70 17.91 18.34 -27.70
CA ILE A 70 17.02 17.20 -27.42
C ILE A 70 16.48 17.29 -25.98
N GLY A 71 17.35 17.44 -24.98
CA GLY A 71 16.91 17.60 -23.59
C GLY A 71 17.62 16.69 -22.60
N TYR A 72 16.98 16.46 -21.47
CA TYR A 72 17.46 15.63 -20.36
C TYR A 72 16.82 14.25 -20.42
N GLN A 73 17.61 13.22 -20.16
CA GLN A 73 17.16 11.85 -20.04
C GLN A 73 17.77 11.21 -18.81
N LEU A 74 16.95 10.44 -18.08
CA LEU A 74 17.40 9.63 -16.95
C LEU A 74 17.80 8.25 -17.46
N MET A 75 19.03 7.87 -17.23
CA MET A 75 19.52 6.51 -17.48
C MET A 75 19.45 5.74 -16.17
N VAL A 76 18.58 4.74 -16.13
CA VAL A 76 18.34 3.91 -14.94
C VAL A 76 18.75 2.48 -15.25
N PRO A 77 19.51 1.79 -14.41
CA PRO A 77 19.73 0.36 -14.53
C PRO A 77 18.41 -0.40 -14.33
N ARG A 78 18.34 -1.63 -14.79
CA ARG A 78 17.12 -2.47 -14.62
C ARG A 78 16.70 -2.67 -13.14
N SER A 79 17.59 -2.44 -12.20
CA SER A 79 17.37 -2.45 -10.73
C SER A 79 18.46 -1.59 -10.07
N PRO A 80 18.19 -0.80 -9.01
CA PRO A 80 16.95 -0.71 -8.23
C PRO A 80 15.88 0.22 -8.84
N LYS A 81 14.63 0.11 -8.37
CA LYS A 81 13.53 1.00 -8.79
C LYS A 81 13.78 2.43 -8.33
N ILE A 82 13.35 3.42 -9.13
CA ILE A 82 13.50 4.85 -8.81
C ILE A 82 12.92 5.21 -7.43
N GLU A 83 11.84 4.54 -7.03
CA GLU A 83 11.22 4.73 -5.72
C GLU A 83 12.17 4.45 -4.56
N THR A 84 12.93 3.37 -4.64
CA THR A 84 13.93 3.01 -3.62
C THR A 84 14.98 4.10 -3.48
N ILE A 85 15.43 4.65 -4.59
CA ILE A 85 16.44 5.73 -4.62
C ILE A 85 15.88 7.02 -4.01
N ILE A 86 14.66 7.38 -4.37
CA ILE A 86 13.99 8.54 -3.78
C ILE A 86 13.87 8.39 -2.26
N LEU A 87 13.53 7.19 -1.79
CA LEU A 87 13.46 6.91 -0.35
C LEU A 87 14.84 6.99 0.33
N ASP A 88 15.89 6.52 -0.31
CA ASP A 88 17.25 6.63 0.22
C ASP A 88 17.72 8.09 0.29
N LEU A 89 17.44 8.88 -0.74
CA LEU A 89 17.69 10.33 -0.71
C LEU A 89 16.89 11.01 0.42
N ALA A 90 15.66 10.57 0.64
CA ALA A 90 14.79 11.10 1.67
C ALA A 90 15.34 10.90 3.08
N LYS A 91 16.05 9.78 3.36
CA LYS A 91 16.68 9.50 4.66
C LYS A 91 17.74 10.53 5.07
N HIS A 92 18.31 11.24 4.11
CA HIS A 92 19.31 12.28 4.34
C HIS A 92 18.71 13.68 4.60
N THR A 93 17.39 13.83 4.51
CA THR A 93 16.74 15.12 4.76
C THR A 93 16.68 15.46 6.25
N PRO A 94 16.76 16.78 6.62
CA PRO A 94 16.68 17.18 8.03
C PRO A 94 15.36 16.75 8.71
N VAL A 95 14.25 16.69 7.99
CA VAL A 95 12.95 16.25 8.53
C VAL A 95 13.01 14.78 8.91
N PHE A 96 13.50 13.91 8.00
CA PHE A 96 13.64 12.49 8.30
C PHE A 96 14.58 12.28 9.50
N GLN A 97 15.76 12.89 9.46
CA GLN A 97 16.76 12.77 10.50
C GLN A 97 16.22 13.25 11.87
N LEU A 98 15.44 14.32 11.90
CA LEU A 98 14.87 14.83 13.15
C LEU A 98 13.89 13.83 13.76
N ILE A 99 12.96 13.26 12.97
CA ILE A 99 11.98 12.27 13.43
C ILE A 99 12.70 11.00 13.85
N ASP A 100 13.59 10.47 13.02
CA ASP A 100 14.30 9.22 13.26
C ASP A 100 15.19 9.28 14.49
N GLN A 101 16.00 10.32 14.64
CA GLN A 101 16.88 10.49 15.82
C GLN A 101 16.08 10.74 17.10
N TYR A 102 14.92 11.41 17.02
CA TYR A 102 14.00 11.54 18.16
C TYR A 102 13.40 10.18 18.55
N PHE A 103 12.90 9.41 17.59
CA PHE A 103 12.35 8.07 17.83
C PHE A 103 13.39 7.12 18.42
N ARG A 104 14.65 7.23 18.00
CA ARG A 104 15.77 6.45 18.55
C ARG A 104 16.21 6.93 19.95
N GLY A 105 15.65 8.02 20.48
CA GLY A 105 15.98 8.59 21.77
C GLY A 105 17.31 9.36 21.84
N ARG A 106 17.92 9.67 20.69
CA ARG A 106 19.18 10.40 20.57
C ARG A 106 18.99 11.91 20.68
N ILE A 107 17.80 12.42 20.41
CA ILE A 107 17.43 13.83 20.54
C ILE A 107 16.48 13.99 21.71
N ARG A 108 16.90 14.80 22.73
CA ARG A 108 16.12 15.07 23.94
C ARG A 108 15.89 16.59 24.17
N SER A 109 16.60 17.44 23.45
CA SER A 109 16.53 18.88 23.55
C SER A 109 16.74 19.54 22.19
N LEU A 110 16.36 20.81 22.08
CA LEU A 110 16.62 21.59 20.87
C LEU A 110 18.13 21.73 20.58
N GLN A 111 18.93 21.81 21.63
CA GLN A 111 20.39 21.87 21.50
C GLN A 111 20.94 20.54 20.98
N SER A 112 20.50 19.38 21.53
CA SER A 112 20.92 18.08 21.01
C SER A 112 20.47 17.86 19.57
N ALA A 113 19.28 18.32 19.18
CA ALA A 113 18.81 18.26 17.80
C ALA A 113 19.70 19.09 16.86
N ALA A 114 20.04 20.31 17.25
CA ALA A 114 20.93 21.18 16.48
C ALA A 114 22.32 20.56 16.29
N ALA A 115 22.89 20.00 17.36
CA ALA A 115 24.18 19.30 17.30
C ALA A 115 24.14 18.06 16.41
N THR A 116 23.14 17.19 16.61
CA THR A 116 23.01 15.92 15.86
C THR A 116 22.79 16.15 14.37
N LEU A 117 22.04 17.21 13.99
CA LEU A 117 21.74 17.52 12.60
C LEU A 117 22.72 18.56 11.99
N TYR A 118 23.79 18.92 12.66
CA TYR A 118 24.74 19.94 12.22
C TYR A 118 24.03 21.21 11.74
N SER A 119 23.06 21.69 12.51
CA SER A 119 22.15 22.78 12.14
C SER A 119 22.00 23.80 13.29
N SER A 120 21.51 25.01 13.00
CA SER A 120 21.18 25.99 14.03
C SER A 120 19.86 25.65 14.74
N GLN A 121 19.75 26.02 16.02
CA GLN A 121 18.49 25.85 16.75
C GLN A 121 17.31 26.61 16.09
N SER A 122 17.58 27.77 15.48
CA SER A 122 16.57 28.53 14.75
C SER A 122 16.03 27.77 13.55
N ARG A 123 16.89 27.08 12.81
CA ARG A 123 16.48 26.22 11.68
C ARG A 123 15.67 25.02 12.15
N ILE A 124 16.07 24.38 13.27
CA ILE A 124 15.29 23.26 13.84
C ILE A 124 13.91 23.75 14.29
N ARG A 125 13.81 24.90 14.96
CA ARG A 125 12.49 25.48 15.31
C ARG A 125 11.62 25.74 14.08
N LYS A 126 12.19 26.23 12.98
CA LYS A 126 11.45 26.44 11.73
C LYS A 126 10.93 25.12 11.18
N ILE A 127 11.76 24.08 11.11
CA ILE A 127 11.35 22.74 10.66
C ILE A 127 10.19 22.22 11.53
N ILE A 128 10.31 22.28 12.87
CA ILE A 128 9.26 21.82 13.78
C ILE A 128 7.97 22.63 13.61
N LYS A 129 8.07 23.94 13.46
CA LYS A 129 6.91 24.82 13.24
C LYS A 129 6.11 24.39 12.01
N GLU A 130 6.80 24.07 10.93
CA GLU A 130 6.14 23.66 9.70
C GLU A 130 5.62 22.21 9.79
N MET A 131 6.37 21.31 10.41
CA MET A 131 5.88 19.96 10.71
C MET A 131 4.61 19.98 11.55
N ASN A 132 4.50 20.88 12.52
CA ASN A 132 3.31 21.00 13.36
C ASN A 132 2.04 21.29 12.57
N LYS A 133 2.11 22.01 11.43
CA LYS A 133 0.95 22.19 10.55
C LYS A 133 0.43 20.88 9.97
N LYS A 134 1.31 19.91 9.78
CA LYS A 134 0.98 18.57 9.25
C LYS A 134 0.63 17.57 10.35
N LEU A 135 1.29 17.70 11.50
CA LEU A 135 1.02 16.85 12.67
C LEU A 135 -0.38 17.08 13.26
N GLN A 136 -1.00 18.22 12.99
CA GLN A 136 -2.40 18.48 13.36
C GLN A 136 -3.38 17.42 12.83
N ILE A 137 -3.11 16.85 11.65
CA ILE A 137 -3.90 15.76 11.07
C ILE A 137 -3.93 14.54 12.00
N TYR A 138 -2.88 14.35 12.80
CA TYR A 138 -2.75 13.30 13.81
C TYR A 138 -3.13 13.77 15.22
N HIS A 139 -3.69 14.97 15.39
CA HIS A 139 -3.91 15.61 16.69
C HIS A 139 -2.62 15.72 17.52
N LEU A 140 -1.47 15.86 16.85
CA LEU A 140 -0.15 15.90 17.44
C LEU A 140 0.46 17.29 17.33
N GLN A 141 1.31 17.62 18.32
CA GLN A 141 2.12 18.82 18.33
C GLN A 141 3.53 18.50 18.82
N TRP A 142 4.54 18.90 18.07
CA TRP A 142 5.92 18.81 18.52
C TRP A 142 6.31 20.04 19.31
N ARG A 143 6.62 19.87 20.60
CA ARG A 143 7.13 20.91 21.49
C ARG A 143 8.64 20.94 21.44
N THR A 144 9.23 22.15 21.60
CA THR A 144 10.68 22.36 21.63
C THR A 144 11.24 22.49 23.04
N SER A 145 10.37 22.73 24.04
CA SER A 145 10.73 22.86 25.46
C SER A 145 9.58 22.35 26.35
N PRO A 146 9.69 21.15 26.94
CA PRO A 146 10.66 20.10 26.61
C PRO A 146 10.46 19.57 25.19
N MET A 147 11.54 19.02 24.61
CA MET A 147 11.47 18.47 23.26
C MET A 147 10.71 17.14 23.26
N LYS A 148 9.44 17.18 22.86
CA LYS A 148 8.57 16.00 22.81
C LYS A 148 7.42 16.19 21.82
N ILE A 149 6.93 15.08 21.27
CA ILE A 149 5.65 15.05 20.57
C ILE A 149 4.55 14.91 21.62
N GLN A 150 3.60 15.82 21.61
CA GLN A 150 2.44 15.87 22.49
C GLN A 150 1.20 15.40 21.72
N GLY A 151 0.38 14.56 22.36
CA GLY A 151 -0.83 13.94 21.86
C GLY A 151 -1.07 12.60 22.54
N SER A 152 -2.06 11.84 22.10
CA SER A 152 -2.25 10.47 22.60
C SER A 152 -1.09 9.58 22.15
N GLU A 153 -0.71 8.61 22.97
CA GLU A 153 0.35 7.67 22.61
C GLU A 153 -0.06 6.81 21.39
N ALA A 154 -1.35 6.48 21.27
CA ALA A 154 -1.87 5.77 20.13
C ALA A 154 -1.66 6.56 18.81
N ASP A 155 -1.98 7.85 18.79
CA ASP A 155 -1.79 8.72 17.63
C ASP A 155 -0.30 8.91 17.29
N ILE A 156 0.56 9.01 18.33
CA ILE A 156 2.01 9.08 18.10
C ILE A 156 2.51 7.80 17.43
N ARG A 157 2.04 6.63 17.86
CA ARG A 157 2.42 5.35 17.25
C ARG A 157 1.87 5.21 15.83
N CYS A 158 0.65 5.65 15.56
CA CYS A 158 0.10 5.70 14.20
C CYS A 158 0.94 6.61 13.30
N PHE A 159 1.29 7.81 13.77
CA PHE A 159 2.16 8.71 13.02
C PHE A 159 3.52 8.07 12.70
N LEU A 160 4.15 7.42 13.67
CA LEU A 160 5.43 6.73 13.46
C LEU A 160 5.29 5.57 12.48
N PHE A 161 4.21 4.81 12.57
CA PHE A 161 3.94 3.73 11.62
C PHE A 161 3.80 4.25 10.20
N ASP A 162 2.94 5.25 9.96
CA ASP A 162 2.75 5.87 8.64
C ASP A 162 4.05 6.49 8.10
N PHE A 163 4.86 7.05 9.00
CA PHE A 163 6.15 7.61 8.63
C PHE A 163 7.13 6.53 8.14
N TYR A 164 7.22 5.41 8.87
CA TYR A 164 8.21 4.38 8.56
C TYR A 164 7.76 3.31 7.56
N GLN A 165 6.47 3.07 7.40
CA GLN A 165 5.97 1.99 6.54
C GLN A 165 6.46 2.05 5.09
N SER A 166 6.78 3.23 4.60
CA SER A 166 7.28 3.43 3.25
C SER A 166 8.80 3.36 3.12
N PHE A 167 9.51 3.23 4.26
CA PHE A 167 10.96 3.12 4.28
C PHE A 167 11.36 1.68 4.57
N ASN A 168 12.21 1.10 3.74
CA ASN A 168 12.86 -0.15 4.06
C ASN A 168 14.00 0.14 5.05
N ILE A 169 13.66 0.26 6.34
CA ILE A 169 14.63 0.60 7.39
C ILE A 169 15.12 -0.69 8.02
N ASP A 170 16.43 -0.88 8.01
CA ASP A 170 17.07 -1.97 8.76
C ASP A 170 17.14 -1.61 10.25
N PHE A 171 16.10 -1.99 11.00
CA PHE A 171 16.09 -1.86 12.43
C PHE A 171 16.88 -2.97 13.16
N MET A 172 17.27 -4.03 12.45
CA MET A 172 18.08 -5.12 13.01
C MET A 172 19.46 -4.62 13.46
N ALA A 173 20.02 -3.64 12.75
CA ALA A 173 21.27 -2.98 13.13
C ALA A 173 21.22 -2.30 14.53
N GLU A 174 20.02 -2.18 15.13
CA GLU A 174 19.82 -1.56 16.45
C GLU A 174 19.60 -2.55 17.59
N GLY A 175 19.81 -3.83 17.35
CA GLY A 175 19.67 -4.85 18.40
C GLY A 175 18.21 -5.12 18.82
N ILE A 176 17.23 -4.83 17.96
CA ILE A 176 15.85 -5.25 18.17
C ILE A 176 15.68 -6.62 17.49
N PRO A 177 15.64 -7.71 18.23
CA PRO A 177 15.68 -9.06 17.68
C PRO A 177 14.27 -9.51 17.22
N VAL A 178 13.63 -8.73 16.35
CA VAL A 178 12.38 -9.14 15.68
C VAL A 178 12.73 -9.81 14.38
N ASP A 179 12.97 -11.11 14.44
CA ASP A 179 13.29 -11.92 13.28
C ASP A 179 12.04 -12.49 12.59
N SER A 180 12.25 -13.09 11.44
CA SER A 180 11.16 -13.72 10.66
C SER A 180 10.50 -14.87 11.41
N ASN A 181 11.20 -15.57 12.31
CA ASN A 181 10.66 -16.69 13.09
C ASN A 181 9.72 -16.17 14.17
N PHE A 182 10.07 -15.04 14.81
CA PHE A 182 9.17 -14.39 15.76
C PHE A 182 7.86 -13.99 15.08
N ILE A 183 7.93 -13.34 13.90
CA ILE A 183 6.74 -12.93 13.14
C ILE A 183 5.90 -14.13 12.70
N LYS A 184 6.52 -15.20 12.18
CA LYS A 184 5.80 -16.44 11.84
C LYS A 184 5.10 -17.05 13.04
N SER A 185 5.77 -17.06 14.22
CA SER A 185 5.18 -17.54 15.46
C SER A 185 3.97 -16.71 15.89
N VAL A 186 4.04 -15.39 15.74
CA VAL A 186 2.92 -14.48 16.00
C VAL A 186 1.79 -14.74 15.00
N GLN A 187 2.07 -14.86 13.71
CA GLN A 187 1.10 -15.12 12.67
C GLN A 187 0.33 -16.42 12.92
N THR A 188 1.05 -17.53 13.19
CA THR A 188 0.46 -18.82 13.54
C THR A 188 -0.42 -18.73 14.79
N LEU A 189 -0.04 -17.87 15.72
CA LEU A 189 -0.74 -17.67 16.95
C LEU A 189 -2.06 -16.91 16.82
N ILE A 190 -2.05 -15.86 16.00
CA ILE A 190 -3.21 -15.00 15.80
C ILE A 190 -4.24 -15.71 14.92
N GLY A 191 -3.80 -16.65 14.06
CA GLY A 191 -4.65 -17.35 13.10
C GLY A 191 -5.18 -16.46 11.98
N LEU A 192 -4.63 -15.25 11.82
CA LEU A 192 -5.01 -14.29 10.78
C LEU A 192 -3.90 -14.15 9.74
N PRO A 193 -4.24 -13.95 8.45
CA PRO A 193 -3.26 -13.67 7.40
C PRO A 193 -2.75 -12.23 7.58
N ILE A 194 -1.59 -12.05 8.19
CA ILE A 194 -1.01 -10.73 8.45
C ILE A 194 0.23 -10.46 7.59
N ASP A 195 0.39 -9.21 7.17
CA ASP A 195 1.61 -8.70 6.53
C ASP A 195 2.77 -8.70 7.55
N PRO A 196 3.82 -9.51 7.34
CA PRO A 196 4.91 -9.63 8.29
C PRO A 196 5.72 -8.34 8.45
N LEU A 197 5.84 -7.51 7.41
CA LEU A 197 6.60 -6.26 7.48
C LEU A 197 5.87 -5.22 8.32
N LYS A 198 4.54 -5.12 8.17
CA LYS A 198 3.71 -4.25 9.01
C LYS A 198 3.74 -4.70 10.47
N ALA A 199 3.59 -6.00 10.72
CA ALA A 199 3.65 -6.57 12.06
C ALA A 199 5.01 -6.31 12.72
N GLN A 200 6.10 -6.48 11.98
CA GLN A 200 7.45 -6.17 12.44
C GLN A 200 7.59 -4.70 12.83
N LEU A 201 7.10 -3.79 12.00
CA LEU A 201 7.16 -2.35 12.28
C LEU A 201 6.40 -1.99 13.56
N TRP A 202 5.21 -2.55 13.78
CA TRP A 202 4.45 -2.34 15.03
C TRP A 202 5.20 -2.84 16.26
N LEU A 203 5.83 -4.00 16.17
CA LEU A 203 6.65 -4.53 17.27
C LEU A 203 7.87 -3.66 17.59
N ILE A 204 8.50 -3.10 16.56
CA ILE A 204 9.62 -2.16 16.72
C ILE A 204 9.15 -0.87 17.41
N ILE A 205 8.02 -0.31 16.96
CA ILE A 205 7.44 0.88 17.57
C ILE A 205 7.10 0.61 19.05
N LEU A 206 6.40 -0.50 19.33
CA LEU A 206 6.09 -0.92 20.70
C LEU A 206 7.35 -0.97 21.58
N THR A 207 8.35 -1.72 21.15
CA THR A 207 9.57 -1.94 21.92
C THR A 207 10.32 -0.65 22.21
N LYS A 208 10.45 0.23 21.21
CA LYS A 208 11.10 1.54 21.38
C LYS A 208 10.31 2.47 22.30
N ARG A 209 8.98 2.54 22.14
CA ARG A 209 8.15 3.40 22.99
C ARG A 209 8.16 2.95 24.44
N LEU A 210 8.11 1.63 24.69
CA LEU A 210 8.25 1.07 26.05
C LEU A 210 9.62 1.35 26.65
N SER A 211 10.70 1.17 25.90
CA SER A 211 12.05 1.45 26.39
C SER A 211 12.25 2.92 26.80
N HIS A 212 11.50 3.83 26.18
CA HIS A 212 11.49 5.25 26.49
C HIS A 212 10.44 5.64 27.54
N LYS A 213 9.76 4.66 28.17
CA LYS A 213 8.73 4.86 29.20
C LYS A 213 7.50 5.66 28.73
N TYR A 214 7.05 5.40 27.52
CA TYR A 214 5.80 5.92 26.96
C TYR A 214 4.77 4.80 26.82
N PRO A 215 4.08 4.41 27.93
CA PRO A 215 3.05 3.37 27.89
C PRO A 215 1.81 3.87 27.15
N ILE A 216 1.09 2.92 26.54
CA ILE A 216 -0.23 3.18 25.98
C ILE A 216 -1.25 3.35 27.10
N VAL A 217 -2.24 4.20 26.87
CA VAL A 217 -3.42 4.33 27.74
C VAL A 217 -4.64 4.02 26.88
N LEU A 218 -5.41 3.02 27.30
CA LEU A 218 -6.61 2.58 26.58
C LEU A 218 -7.86 2.91 27.42
N ASP A 219 -8.97 3.06 26.71
CA ASP A 219 -10.29 3.21 27.34
C ASP A 219 -10.66 1.99 28.19
N LEU A 220 -11.39 2.21 29.29
CA LEU A 220 -11.73 1.14 30.24
C LEU A 220 -12.66 0.10 29.60
N ALA A 221 -13.68 0.54 28.86
CA ALA A 221 -14.64 -0.35 28.22
C ALA A 221 -13.95 -1.26 27.18
N LEU A 222 -13.02 -0.71 26.42
CA LEU A 222 -12.22 -1.48 25.47
C LEU A 222 -11.31 -2.50 26.18
N LYS A 223 -10.72 -2.12 27.33
CA LYS A 223 -9.89 -3.04 28.14
C LYS A 223 -10.70 -4.21 28.67
N GLU A 224 -11.91 -3.95 29.15
CA GLU A 224 -12.82 -4.97 29.66
C GLU A 224 -13.24 -5.92 28.54
N ASP A 225 -13.75 -5.40 27.42
CA ASP A 225 -14.16 -6.19 26.26
C ASP A 225 -13.05 -7.16 25.82
N ILE A 226 -11.86 -6.63 25.53
CA ILE A 226 -10.76 -7.46 25.03
C ILE A 226 -10.24 -8.46 26.10
N THR A 227 -10.22 -8.08 27.36
CA THR A 227 -9.67 -8.94 28.41
C THR A 227 -10.48 -10.21 28.62
N PHE A 228 -11.79 -10.19 28.35
CA PHE A 228 -12.68 -11.36 28.48
C PHE A 228 -12.64 -12.30 27.28
N ARG A 229 -11.98 -11.92 26.17
CA ARG A 229 -11.91 -12.76 24.96
C ARG A 229 -10.96 -13.94 25.15
N GLU A 230 -11.39 -15.10 24.71
CA GLU A 230 -10.55 -16.32 24.76
C GLU A 230 -9.33 -16.20 23.85
N SER A 231 -9.53 -15.72 22.62
CA SER A 231 -8.44 -15.47 21.65
C SER A 231 -7.38 -14.53 22.23
N PHE A 232 -7.77 -13.47 22.95
CA PHE A 232 -6.82 -12.60 23.63
C PHE A 232 -6.08 -13.31 24.77
N THR A 233 -6.75 -14.19 25.51
CA THR A 233 -6.12 -14.95 26.60
C THR A 233 -5.01 -15.85 26.06
N GLN A 234 -5.25 -16.54 24.96
CA GLN A 234 -4.25 -17.36 24.26
C GLN A 234 -3.12 -16.48 23.70
N PHE A 235 -3.46 -15.39 23.02
CA PHE A 235 -2.51 -14.39 22.51
C PHE A 235 -1.59 -13.88 23.63
N LYS A 236 -2.16 -13.40 24.72
CA LYS A 236 -1.41 -12.86 25.88
C LYS A 236 -0.39 -13.85 26.43
N LYS A 237 -0.78 -15.11 26.61
CA LYS A 237 0.10 -16.16 27.16
C LYS A 237 1.31 -16.39 26.26
N ARG A 238 1.08 -16.50 24.96
CA ARG A 238 2.13 -16.83 23.99
C ARG A 238 3.00 -15.62 23.64
N VAL A 239 2.43 -14.44 23.46
CA VAL A 239 3.21 -13.23 23.19
C VAL A 239 4.12 -12.91 24.36
N ARG A 240 3.67 -13.04 25.61
CA ARG A 240 4.53 -12.90 26.80
C ARG A 240 5.70 -13.88 26.77
N TYR A 241 5.46 -15.13 26.39
CA TYR A 241 6.53 -16.12 26.26
C TYR A 241 7.56 -15.73 25.20
N LEU A 242 7.09 -15.36 24.00
CA LEU A 242 7.95 -14.92 22.89
C LEU A 242 8.78 -13.68 23.27
N PHE A 243 8.15 -12.69 23.89
CA PHE A 243 8.85 -11.49 24.34
C PHE A 243 9.92 -11.79 25.40
N LYS A 244 9.60 -12.65 26.37
CA LYS A 244 10.58 -13.07 27.39
C LYS A 244 11.77 -13.79 26.76
N ALA A 245 11.51 -14.66 25.79
CA ALA A 245 12.55 -15.39 25.05
C ALA A 245 13.44 -14.44 24.20
N THR A 246 12.82 -13.45 23.56
CA THR A 246 13.47 -12.53 22.62
C THR A 246 14.18 -11.38 23.34
N PHE A 247 13.52 -10.74 24.29
CA PHE A 247 14.00 -9.50 24.95
C PHE A 247 14.56 -9.70 26.39
N ARG A 248 14.61 -10.93 26.87
CA ARG A 248 15.20 -11.44 28.10
C ARG A 248 14.79 -10.76 29.42
N THR A 249 14.30 -9.53 29.45
CA THR A 249 14.16 -8.73 30.68
C THR A 249 12.88 -7.90 30.80
N GLN A 250 12.06 -7.78 29.74
CA GLN A 250 10.89 -6.89 29.81
C GLN A 250 9.60 -7.68 29.96
N THR A 251 8.88 -7.42 31.05
CA THR A 251 7.46 -7.78 31.14
C THR A 251 6.65 -6.74 30.42
N ILE A 252 5.85 -7.18 29.42
CA ILE A 252 4.93 -6.27 28.72
C ILE A 252 3.72 -6.02 29.61
N PRO A 253 3.36 -4.75 29.87
CA PRO A 253 2.12 -4.38 30.55
C PRO A 253 0.89 -4.95 29.82
N GLN A 254 -0.21 -5.19 30.54
CA GLN A 254 -1.41 -5.76 29.93
C GLN A 254 -2.03 -4.83 28.88
N GLU A 255 -2.03 -3.53 29.10
CA GLU A 255 -2.57 -2.55 28.13
C GLU A 255 -1.79 -2.57 26.81
N GLU A 256 -0.48 -2.78 26.87
CA GLU A 256 0.36 -2.93 25.67
C GLU A 256 0.05 -4.21 24.90
N LEU A 257 -0.31 -5.29 25.60
CA LEU A 257 -0.73 -6.53 24.96
C LEU A 257 -2.11 -6.39 24.33
N ILE A 258 -3.05 -5.69 24.96
CA ILE A 258 -4.36 -5.37 24.39
C ILE A 258 -4.18 -4.51 23.13
N TRP A 259 -3.38 -3.46 23.23
CA TRP A 259 -3.06 -2.61 22.09
C TRP A 259 -2.45 -3.41 20.94
N LEU A 260 -1.47 -4.26 21.22
CA LEU A 260 -0.80 -5.08 20.20
C LEU A 260 -1.76 -6.06 19.55
N TYR A 261 -2.65 -6.68 20.33
CA TYR A 261 -3.70 -7.57 19.82
C TYR A 261 -4.61 -6.86 18.84
N ILE A 262 -5.06 -5.66 19.16
CA ILE A 262 -5.93 -4.88 18.28
C ILE A 262 -5.15 -4.37 17.05
N VAL A 263 -3.94 -3.86 17.24
CA VAL A 263 -3.21 -3.22 16.15
C VAL A 263 -2.73 -4.21 15.08
N PHE A 264 -2.64 -5.50 15.40
CA PHE A 264 -2.35 -6.52 14.40
C PHE A 264 -3.47 -6.67 13.36
N LEU A 265 -4.70 -6.25 13.66
CA LEU A 265 -5.78 -6.17 12.69
C LEU A 265 -5.47 -5.20 11.52
N ASN A 266 -4.64 -4.17 11.78
CA ASN A 266 -4.13 -3.30 10.71
C ASN A 266 -3.15 -4.00 9.74
N CYS A 267 -2.66 -5.16 10.13
CA CYS A 267 -1.75 -5.96 9.31
C CYS A 267 -2.46 -7.04 8.49
N VAL A 268 -3.77 -7.22 8.67
CA VAL A 268 -4.54 -8.27 7.97
C VAL A 268 -4.46 -8.05 6.47
N VAL A 269 -4.15 -9.13 5.75
CA VAL A 269 -4.16 -9.19 4.29
C VAL A 269 -5.43 -9.88 3.85
N TYR A 270 -6.33 -9.11 3.24
CA TYR A 270 -7.58 -9.63 2.72
C TYR A 270 -7.32 -10.28 1.36
N SER A 271 -7.39 -11.61 1.32
CA SER A 271 -7.20 -12.41 0.11
C SER A 271 -8.19 -13.58 0.10
N SER A 272 -8.61 -14.01 -1.07
CA SER A 272 -9.58 -15.09 -1.27
C SER A 272 -9.14 -16.44 -0.69
N ASP A 273 -7.88 -16.61 -0.33
CA ASP A 273 -7.30 -17.88 0.12
C ASP A 273 -7.32 -18.05 1.65
N ALA A 274 -7.89 -17.11 2.41
CA ALA A 274 -7.90 -17.18 3.87
C ALA A 274 -9.30 -17.47 4.40
N ASP A 275 -9.38 -18.43 5.32
CA ASP A 275 -10.64 -18.83 5.97
C ASP A 275 -11.11 -17.85 7.05
N GLN A 276 -10.22 -16.97 7.52
CA GLN A 276 -10.50 -16.08 8.63
C GLN A 276 -9.74 -14.74 8.51
N PHE A 277 -10.47 -13.63 8.60
CA PHE A 277 -9.92 -12.26 8.52
C PHE A 277 -10.18 -11.41 9.77
N CYS A 278 -10.91 -11.91 10.75
CA CYS A 278 -11.17 -11.26 12.04
C CYS A 278 -11.08 -12.28 13.16
N TYR A 279 -11.05 -11.81 14.41
CA TYR A 279 -11.06 -12.69 15.57
C TYR A 279 -12.38 -13.46 15.69
N PRO A 280 -12.37 -14.72 16.23
CA PRO A 280 -13.57 -15.57 16.32
C PRO A 280 -14.75 -14.88 17.04
N GLU A 281 -14.47 -14.14 18.13
CA GLU A 281 -15.50 -13.46 18.91
C GLU A 281 -16.18 -12.35 18.13
N ASP A 282 -15.53 -11.78 17.15
CA ASP A 282 -16.12 -10.74 16.31
C ASP A 282 -16.99 -11.32 15.18
N ARG A 283 -16.83 -12.62 14.87
CA ARG A 283 -17.72 -13.32 13.94
C ARG A 283 -19.16 -13.46 14.45
N GLU A 284 -19.36 -13.51 15.76
CA GLU A 284 -20.70 -13.59 16.33
C GLU A 284 -21.58 -12.38 15.99
N HIS A 285 -20.96 -11.25 15.64
CA HIS A 285 -21.66 -10.04 15.20
C HIS A 285 -21.88 -9.96 13.69
N TYR A 286 -21.52 -11.01 12.95
CA TYR A 286 -21.56 -11.02 11.48
C TYR A 286 -22.95 -10.72 10.91
N ASP A 287 -24.01 -11.28 11.50
CA ASP A 287 -25.38 -11.04 11.07
C ASP A 287 -25.80 -9.57 11.23
N THR A 288 -25.30 -8.91 12.28
CA THR A 288 -25.53 -7.49 12.48
C THR A 288 -24.86 -6.66 11.38
N TYR A 289 -23.63 -6.99 11.03
CA TYR A 289 -22.93 -6.30 9.95
C TYR A 289 -23.55 -6.61 8.59
N HIS A 290 -24.02 -7.83 8.36
CA HIS A 290 -24.72 -8.21 7.15
C HIS A 290 -25.98 -7.36 6.95
N GLN A 291 -26.84 -7.27 7.96
CA GLN A 291 -28.05 -6.42 7.90
C GLN A 291 -27.72 -4.95 7.66
N PHE A 292 -26.63 -4.49 8.24
CA PHE A 292 -26.14 -3.13 8.11
C PHE A 292 -25.66 -2.79 6.70
N PHE A 293 -24.95 -3.70 6.02
CA PHE A 293 -24.44 -3.47 4.66
C PHE A 293 -25.40 -3.89 3.54
N LEU A 294 -26.45 -4.66 3.87
CA LEU A 294 -27.43 -5.13 2.89
C LEU A 294 -27.98 -4.01 1.97
N PRO A 295 -28.29 -2.79 2.47
CA PRO A 295 -28.78 -1.71 1.60
C PRO A 295 -27.78 -1.28 0.51
N MET A 296 -26.48 -1.46 0.76
CA MET A 296 -25.44 -1.08 -0.19
C MET A 296 -24.98 -2.24 -1.07
N ILE A 297 -25.16 -3.49 -0.60
CA ILE A 297 -24.65 -4.70 -1.27
C ILE A 297 -25.73 -5.80 -1.27
N PRO A 298 -26.87 -5.59 -1.94
CA PRO A 298 -28.04 -6.48 -1.77
C PRO A 298 -27.90 -7.87 -2.41
N SER A 299 -26.89 -8.13 -3.25
CA SER A 299 -26.82 -9.34 -4.06
C SER A 299 -25.43 -9.87 -4.34
N VAL A 300 -24.44 -9.54 -3.52
CA VAL A 300 -23.05 -9.96 -3.74
C VAL A 300 -22.71 -11.17 -2.89
N GLU A 301 -22.29 -12.25 -3.52
CA GLU A 301 -21.67 -13.41 -2.86
C GLU A 301 -20.24 -13.04 -2.40
N ASN A 302 -19.73 -13.69 -1.35
CA ASN A 302 -18.38 -13.49 -0.80
C ASN A 302 -18.12 -12.08 -0.20
N THR A 303 -19.05 -11.58 0.61
CA THR A 303 -18.89 -10.31 1.33
C THR A 303 -18.03 -10.40 2.59
N ASP A 304 -17.51 -11.57 2.91
CA ASP A 304 -16.77 -11.87 4.13
C ASP A 304 -15.58 -10.95 4.39
N GLU A 305 -14.83 -10.63 3.33
CA GLU A 305 -13.70 -9.71 3.42
C GLU A 305 -14.13 -8.31 3.84
N LEU A 306 -15.23 -7.80 3.29
CA LEU A 306 -15.74 -6.46 3.61
C LEU A 306 -16.29 -6.39 5.04
N TYR A 307 -16.99 -7.44 5.48
CA TYR A 307 -17.49 -7.51 6.85
C TYR A 307 -16.34 -7.60 7.84
N ALA A 308 -15.39 -8.48 7.62
CA ALA A 308 -14.20 -8.59 8.44
C ALA A 308 -13.40 -7.27 8.48
N PHE A 309 -13.24 -6.60 7.34
CA PHE A 309 -12.62 -5.28 7.29
C PHE A 309 -13.38 -4.28 8.18
N SER A 310 -14.70 -4.27 8.12
CA SER A 310 -15.54 -3.35 8.90
C SER A 310 -15.44 -3.60 10.40
N VAL A 311 -15.45 -4.86 10.81
CA VAL A 311 -15.24 -5.30 12.20
C VAL A 311 -13.87 -4.86 12.69
N ASN A 312 -12.83 -5.16 11.93
CA ASN A 312 -11.47 -4.82 12.26
C ASN A 312 -11.29 -3.30 12.36
N LEU A 313 -11.86 -2.55 11.41
CA LEU A 313 -11.81 -1.09 11.41
C LEU A 313 -12.51 -0.47 12.64
N ARG A 314 -13.63 -1.05 13.06
CA ARG A 314 -14.32 -0.62 14.29
C ARG A 314 -13.41 -0.79 15.52
N LEU A 315 -12.83 -1.97 15.73
CA LEU A 315 -11.91 -2.21 16.85
C LEU A 315 -10.68 -1.28 16.81
N LEU A 316 -10.06 -1.14 15.65
CA LEU A 316 -8.94 -0.23 15.45
C LEU A 316 -9.31 1.23 15.77
N SER A 317 -10.52 1.65 15.42
CA SER A 317 -11.03 3.01 15.66
C SER A 317 -11.17 3.36 17.14
N HIS A 318 -11.41 2.39 18.00
CA HIS A 318 -11.39 2.59 19.46
C HIS A 318 -9.98 2.91 20.00
N VAL A 319 -8.93 2.51 19.30
CA VAL A 319 -7.55 2.84 19.65
C VAL A 319 -7.16 4.20 19.11
N SER A 320 -7.45 4.47 17.84
CA SER A 320 -7.22 5.76 17.20
C SER A 320 -8.10 5.92 15.95
N SER A 321 -8.72 7.10 15.79
CA SER A 321 -9.48 7.43 14.58
C SER A 321 -8.61 7.46 13.30
N HIS A 322 -7.30 7.49 13.44
CA HIS A 322 -6.36 7.43 12.32
C HIS A 322 -6.47 6.16 11.50
N TYR A 323 -6.89 5.03 12.10
CA TYR A 323 -7.11 3.80 11.37
C TYR A 323 -8.25 3.89 10.35
N GLN A 324 -9.15 4.86 10.48
CA GLN A 324 -10.17 5.14 9.48
C GLN A 324 -9.62 5.88 8.25
N LYS A 325 -8.39 6.43 8.32
CA LYS A 325 -7.82 7.21 7.21
C LYS A 325 -7.24 6.30 6.13
N ASN A 326 -7.64 6.57 4.90
CA ASN A 326 -7.05 5.93 3.72
C ASN A 326 -5.98 6.87 3.14
N PRO A 327 -4.70 6.45 3.08
CA PRO A 327 -3.61 7.30 2.60
C PRO A 327 -3.77 7.71 1.12
N LEU A 328 -4.57 7.00 0.34
CA LEU A 328 -4.81 7.33 -1.06
C LEU A 328 -5.78 8.51 -1.26
N LYS A 329 -6.58 8.87 -0.23
CA LYS A 329 -7.64 9.88 -0.38
C LYS A 329 -7.13 11.24 -0.85
N ASP A 330 -5.98 11.68 -0.35
CA ASP A 330 -5.44 12.99 -0.66
C ASP A 330 -4.57 13.01 -1.93
N SER A 331 -4.24 11.85 -2.49
CA SER A 331 -3.30 11.68 -3.61
C SER A 331 -3.91 11.09 -4.86
N PHE A 332 -5.15 10.66 -4.78
CA PHE A 332 -5.79 9.86 -5.81
C PHE A 332 -7.03 10.55 -6.37
N ASP A 333 -6.96 10.96 -7.63
CA ASP A 333 -8.17 11.35 -8.38
C ASP A 333 -8.97 10.07 -8.68
N LEU A 334 -10.13 9.96 -8.05
CA LEU A 334 -10.99 8.79 -8.18
C LEU A 334 -11.42 8.62 -9.63
N PRO A 335 -11.21 7.43 -10.24
CA PRO A 335 -11.69 7.13 -11.58
C PRO A 335 -13.18 7.41 -11.74
N LEU A 336 -13.59 7.89 -12.91
CA LEU A 336 -14.96 8.36 -13.15
C LEU A 336 -16.01 7.28 -12.81
N HIS A 337 -15.73 6.02 -13.16
CA HIS A 337 -16.62 4.89 -12.89
C HIS A 337 -16.80 4.54 -11.41
N LEU A 338 -15.89 5.00 -10.53
CA LEU A 338 -16.00 4.81 -9.07
C LEU A 338 -16.68 5.97 -8.34
N LYS A 339 -16.82 7.14 -8.99
CA LYS A 339 -17.33 8.35 -8.32
C LYS A 339 -18.72 8.17 -7.74
N LYS A 340 -19.65 7.60 -8.51
CA LYS A 340 -21.01 7.37 -8.04
C LYS A 340 -21.03 6.42 -6.84
N LEU A 341 -20.33 5.29 -6.93
CA LEU A 341 -20.26 4.31 -5.84
C LEU A 341 -19.63 4.91 -4.57
N TYR A 342 -18.63 5.78 -4.75
CA TYR A 342 -18.02 6.51 -3.64
C TYR A 342 -19.01 7.50 -2.99
N GLU A 343 -19.78 8.24 -3.77
CA GLU A 343 -20.79 9.18 -3.28
C GLU A 343 -21.89 8.44 -2.52
N ASP A 344 -22.37 7.31 -3.02
CA ASP A 344 -23.37 6.46 -2.37
C ASP A 344 -22.84 5.96 -1.01
N TRP A 345 -21.62 5.42 -0.95
CA TRP A 345 -20.97 5.03 0.31
C TRP A 345 -20.79 6.22 1.27
N TYR A 346 -20.33 7.35 0.77
CA TYR A 346 -20.10 8.55 1.58
C TYR A 346 -21.40 9.04 2.25
N ILE A 347 -22.49 9.07 1.50
CA ILE A 347 -23.81 9.45 2.01
C ILE A 347 -24.30 8.42 3.04
N TYR A 348 -24.22 7.14 2.71
CA TYR A 348 -24.66 6.05 3.56
C TYR A 348 -23.94 6.02 4.91
N LEU A 349 -22.62 6.13 4.90
CA LEU A 349 -21.78 6.13 6.11
C LEU A 349 -22.07 7.31 7.06
N LYS A 350 -22.70 8.36 6.58
CA LYS A 350 -23.12 9.52 7.40
C LYS A 350 -24.52 9.39 7.98
N THR A 351 -25.26 8.35 7.66
CA THR A 351 -26.62 8.16 8.21
C THR A 351 -26.57 7.93 9.72
N PRO A 352 -27.58 8.40 10.47
CA PRO A 352 -27.63 8.21 11.93
C PRO A 352 -27.54 6.75 12.35
N THR A 353 -28.15 5.84 11.61
CA THR A 353 -28.13 4.39 11.87
C THR A 353 -26.69 3.87 11.86
N VAL A 354 -25.92 4.24 10.83
CA VAL A 354 -24.51 3.87 10.68
C VAL A 354 -23.69 4.47 11.82
N GLN A 355 -23.84 5.75 12.07
CA GLN A 355 -23.06 6.47 13.08
C GLN A 355 -23.32 5.95 14.50
N HIS A 356 -24.55 5.50 14.79
CA HIS A 356 -24.86 4.88 16.07
C HIS A 356 -24.17 3.51 16.25
N PHE A 357 -24.17 2.72 15.18
CA PHE A 357 -23.56 1.38 15.20
C PHE A 357 -22.02 1.43 15.16
N PHE A 358 -21.46 2.30 14.32
CA PHE A 358 -20.03 2.46 14.11
C PHE A 358 -19.69 3.94 13.94
N PRO A 359 -19.14 4.61 14.98
CA PRO A 359 -18.75 6.00 14.90
C PRO A 359 -17.68 6.23 13.84
N ILE A 360 -18.06 6.87 12.74
CA ILE A 360 -17.15 7.15 11.61
C ILE A 360 -16.76 8.63 11.67
N LEU A 361 -15.51 8.89 12.05
CA LEU A 361 -14.95 10.23 12.17
C LEU A 361 -14.34 10.76 10.87
N HIS A 362 -14.00 9.86 9.95
CA HIS A 362 -13.41 10.19 8.65
C HIS A 362 -14.19 9.55 7.50
N PRO A 363 -15.48 9.96 7.29
CA PRO A 363 -16.37 9.28 6.34
C PRO A 363 -15.86 9.29 4.91
N GLU A 364 -15.14 10.33 4.49
CA GLU A 364 -14.54 10.44 3.16
C GLU A 364 -13.44 9.40 2.91
N HIS A 365 -12.67 9.05 3.93
CA HIS A 365 -11.63 8.03 3.84
C HIS A 365 -12.20 6.61 3.92
N VAL A 366 -13.15 6.41 4.82
CA VAL A 366 -13.82 5.12 4.99
C VAL A 366 -14.62 4.79 3.73
N ALA A 367 -15.36 5.76 3.17
CA ALA A 367 -16.09 5.61 1.91
C ALA A 367 -15.16 5.15 0.77
N LEU A 368 -13.96 5.71 0.67
CA LEU A 368 -13.00 5.28 -0.35
C LEU A 368 -12.59 3.81 -0.16
N SER A 369 -12.32 3.38 1.06
CA SER A 369 -11.97 1.99 1.35
C SER A 369 -13.12 1.05 1.02
N PHE A 370 -14.35 1.39 1.43
CA PHE A 370 -15.54 0.60 1.11
C PHE A 370 -15.84 0.56 -0.38
N THR A 371 -15.64 1.66 -1.10
CA THR A 371 -15.77 1.71 -2.56
C THR A 371 -14.83 0.72 -3.25
N MET A 372 -13.58 0.67 -2.80
CA MET A 372 -12.58 -0.25 -3.37
C MET A 372 -12.95 -1.72 -3.12
N PHE A 373 -13.36 -2.06 -1.90
CA PHE A 373 -13.84 -3.40 -1.57
C PHE A 373 -15.10 -3.76 -2.38
N HIS A 374 -16.11 -2.90 -2.38
CA HIS A 374 -17.35 -3.15 -3.12
C HIS A 374 -17.09 -3.34 -4.62
N TYR A 375 -16.24 -2.50 -5.22
CA TYR A 375 -15.89 -2.65 -6.63
C TYR A 375 -15.16 -3.96 -6.92
N SER A 376 -14.29 -4.43 -6.03
CA SER A 376 -13.63 -5.73 -6.19
C SER A 376 -14.62 -6.90 -6.16
N LEU A 377 -15.65 -6.81 -5.32
CA LEU A 377 -16.73 -7.79 -5.25
C LEU A 377 -17.60 -7.78 -6.52
N LEU A 378 -18.00 -6.62 -7.01
CA LEU A 378 -18.77 -6.49 -8.26
C LEU A 378 -18.02 -7.09 -9.45
N LYS A 379 -16.73 -6.84 -9.54
CA LYS A 379 -15.88 -7.41 -10.60
C LYS A 379 -15.71 -8.93 -10.51
N ALA A 380 -15.85 -9.52 -9.34
CA ALA A 380 -15.84 -10.98 -9.17
C ALA A 380 -17.14 -11.64 -9.71
N VAL A 381 -18.26 -10.90 -9.67
CA VAL A 381 -19.59 -11.41 -10.13
C VAL A 381 -19.83 -11.15 -11.62
N ASP A 382 -19.34 -10.02 -12.15
CA ASP A 382 -19.60 -9.57 -13.54
C ASP A 382 -18.60 -10.11 -14.58
N THR A 383 -17.93 -11.21 -14.33
CA THR A 383 -17.20 -11.87 -15.40
C THR A 383 -18.17 -12.68 -16.29
N THR A 384 -18.90 -12.01 -17.15
CA THR A 384 -19.13 -12.56 -18.49
C THR A 384 -17.76 -12.81 -19.07
N GLN A 385 -17.24 -14.02 -18.84
CA GLN A 385 -15.89 -14.37 -19.25
C GLN A 385 -15.82 -14.26 -20.77
N ILE A 386 -15.08 -13.28 -21.27
CA ILE A 386 -14.83 -13.12 -22.70
C ILE A 386 -14.05 -14.34 -23.15
N LYS A 387 -14.64 -15.12 -24.03
CA LYS A 387 -14.00 -16.35 -24.52
C LYS A 387 -13.01 -16.00 -25.63
N VAL A 388 -11.75 -16.31 -25.42
CA VAL A 388 -10.67 -16.17 -26.40
C VAL A 388 -10.12 -17.54 -26.75
N PHE A 389 -10.12 -17.85 -28.03
CA PHE A 389 -9.65 -19.13 -28.52
C PHE A 389 -8.19 -19.07 -28.96
N PHE A 390 -7.36 -19.93 -28.40
CA PHE A 390 -5.94 -20.05 -28.71
C PHE A 390 -5.65 -21.33 -29.48
N SER A 391 -5.07 -21.18 -30.68
CA SER A 391 -4.69 -22.28 -31.56
C SER A 391 -3.24 -22.17 -32.00
N PHE A 392 -2.36 -22.99 -31.42
CA PHE A 392 -0.94 -22.97 -31.74
C PHE A 392 -0.52 -24.26 -32.44
N HIS A 393 0.08 -24.08 -33.63
CA HIS A 393 0.72 -25.15 -34.39
C HIS A 393 2.23 -25.18 -34.11
N GLY A 394 2.75 -26.40 -33.96
CA GLY A 394 4.16 -26.65 -33.73
C GLY A 394 4.39 -28.05 -33.15
N ASN A 395 5.63 -28.33 -32.82
CA ASN A 395 5.92 -29.54 -32.04
C ASN A 395 5.39 -29.40 -30.62
N ALA A 396 5.27 -30.50 -29.89
CA ALA A 396 4.70 -30.52 -28.54
C ALA A 396 5.38 -29.51 -27.58
N GLY A 397 6.71 -29.34 -27.68
CA GLY A 397 7.46 -28.39 -26.85
C GLY A 397 7.09 -26.95 -27.13
N LEU A 398 6.98 -26.57 -28.41
CA LEU A 398 6.59 -25.20 -28.81
C LEU A 398 5.17 -24.89 -28.38
N SER A 399 4.25 -25.80 -28.63
CA SER A 399 2.83 -25.61 -28.24
C SER A 399 2.71 -25.45 -26.70
N SER A 400 3.36 -26.30 -25.93
CA SER A 400 3.37 -26.20 -24.49
C SER A 400 3.99 -24.89 -23.97
N TYR A 401 5.09 -24.44 -24.59
CA TYR A 401 5.74 -23.17 -24.27
C TYR A 401 4.82 -21.96 -24.53
N LEU A 402 4.16 -21.91 -25.70
CA LEU A 402 3.26 -20.82 -26.05
C LEU A 402 2.02 -20.77 -25.14
N LEU A 403 1.47 -21.94 -24.79
CA LEU A 403 0.35 -22.02 -23.83
C LEU A 403 0.74 -21.47 -22.45
N LYS A 404 1.93 -21.79 -21.96
CA LYS A 404 2.44 -21.28 -20.68
C LYS A 404 2.65 -19.76 -20.69
N LEU A 405 3.10 -19.20 -21.79
CA LEU A 405 3.22 -17.73 -21.95
C LEU A 405 1.84 -17.08 -21.96
N VAL A 406 0.88 -17.66 -22.66
CA VAL A 406 -0.52 -17.17 -22.65
C VAL A 406 -1.08 -17.15 -21.23
N GLU A 407 -0.92 -18.21 -20.45
CA GLU A 407 -1.38 -18.27 -19.04
C GLU A 407 -0.81 -17.11 -18.19
N GLN A 408 0.38 -16.61 -18.51
CA GLN A 408 1.03 -15.52 -17.77
C GLN A 408 0.49 -14.12 -18.15
N ILE A 409 -0.05 -13.96 -19.35
CA ILE A 409 -0.47 -12.64 -19.87
C ILE A 409 -1.98 -12.44 -19.93
N ILE A 410 -2.77 -13.51 -19.73
CA ILE A 410 -4.23 -13.45 -19.82
C ILE A 410 -4.81 -12.64 -18.64
N PRO A 411 -5.62 -11.60 -18.90
CA PRO A 411 -6.44 -10.96 -17.89
C PRO A 411 -7.45 -11.92 -17.25
N ARG A 412 -7.77 -11.76 -15.97
CA ARG A 412 -8.74 -12.61 -15.25
C ARG A 412 -10.16 -12.61 -15.85
N SER A 413 -10.52 -11.56 -16.59
CA SER A 413 -11.80 -11.42 -17.30
C SER A 413 -11.90 -12.26 -18.58
N ILE A 414 -10.83 -12.95 -18.98
CA ILE A 414 -10.78 -13.77 -20.19
C ILE A 414 -10.75 -15.24 -19.84
N GLN A 415 -11.70 -15.99 -20.42
CA GLN A 415 -11.68 -17.45 -20.41
C GLN A 415 -10.91 -17.96 -21.63
N PRO A 416 -9.70 -18.50 -21.44
CA PRO A 416 -8.96 -19.09 -22.53
C PRO A 416 -9.54 -20.44 -22.93
N LEU A 417 -9.77 -20.62 -24.22
CA LEU A 417 -10.13 -21.91 -24.81
C LEU A 417 -8.95 -22.40 -25.63
N PHE A 418 -8.43 -23.59 -25.32
CA PHE A 418 -7.28 -24.15 -26.02
C PHE A 418 -7.68 -25.39 -26.83
N THR A 419 -7.05 -25.59 -28.00
CA THR A 419 -7.14 -26.87 -28.69
C THR A 419 -5.99 -27.78 -28.30
N THR A 420 -6.32 -28.97 -27.91
CA THR A 420 -5.36 -30.06 -27.64
C THR A 420 -5.19 -31.01 -28.80
N GLY A 421 -5.75 -30.72 -30.00
CA GLY A 421 -5.65 -31.60 -31.18
C GLY A 421 -6.45 -31.11 -32.39
N THR A 422 -6.13 -31.67 -33.56
CA THR A 422 -6.57 -31.24 -34.88
C THR A 422 -8.06 -31.46 -35.20
N HIS A 423 -8.89 -31.99 -34.31
CA HIS A 423 -10.21 -32.49 -34.70
C HIS A 423 -11.46 -31.86 -34.08
N ASP A 424 -11.37 -30.94 -33.12
CA ASP A 424 -12.54 -30.42 -32.42
C ASP A 424 -12.81 -28.91 -32.58
N TYR A 425 -12.28 -28.27 -33.61
CA TYR A 425 -12.56 -26.85 -33.92
C TYR A 425 -14.06 -26.52 -33.97
N ARG A 426 -14.90 -27.43 -34.50
CA ARG A 426 -16.33 -27.18 -34.70
C ARG A 426 -17.13 -27.12 -33.41
N LYS A 427 -16.74 -27.86 -32.36
CA LYS A 427 -17.41 -27.85 -31.05
C LYS A 427 -17.05 -26.64 -30.20
N VAL A 428 -15.80 -26.20 -30.30
CA VAL A 428 -15.32 -25.01 -29.55
C VAL A 428 -15.86 -23.72 -30.18
N LEU A 429 -16.05 -23.71 -31.49
CA LEU A 429 -16.52 -22.56 -32.27
C LEU A 429 -18.06 -22.43 -32.36
N SER A 430 -18.82 -23.36 -31.76
CA SER A 430 -20.25 -23.17 -31.47
C SER A 430 -20.52 -22.26 -30.28
N SER A 431 -19.47 -21.90 -29.50
CA SER A 431 -19.54 -20.95 -28.37
C SER A 431 -19.18 -19.54 -28.84
N ASP A 432 -19.80 -18.51 -28.25
CA ASP A 432 -19.52 -17.10 -28.51
C ASP A 432 -18.06 -16.72 -28.20
N VAL A 433 -17.18 -16.93 -29.19
CA VAL A 433 -15.76 -16.58 -29.11
C VAL A 433 -15.58 -15.17 -29.63
N SER A 434 -14.98 -14.30 -28.83
CA SER A 434 -14.77 -12.88 -29.12
C SER A 434 -13.48 -12.62 -29.90
N LEU A 435 -12.48 -13.50 -29.79
CA LEU A 435 -11.19 -13.37 -30.48
C LEU A 435 -10.56 -14.75 -30.69
N ILE A 436 -9.90 -14.93 -31.83
CA ILE A 436 -9.05 -16.08 -32.13
C ILE A 436 -7.59 -15.61 -32.14
N VAL A 437 -6.72 -16.31 -31.40
CA VAL A 437 -5.27 -16.07 -31.39
C VAL A 437 -4.57 -17.31 -31.93
N CYS A 438 -3.78 -17.17 -32.99
CA CYS A 438 -3.11 -18.29 -33.61
C CYS A 438 -1.69 -17.90 -34.12
N ASN A 439 -0.82 -18.91 -34.32
CA ASN A 439 0.51 -18.74 -34.91
C ASN A 439 0.62 -19.37 -36.32
N HIS A 440 -0.50 -19.57 -36.98
CA HIS A 440 -0.60 -20.11 -38.32
C HIS A 440 -1.72 -19.42 -39.10
N ARG A 441 -1.74 -19.60 -40.45
CA ARG A 441 -2.79 -19.04 -41.27
C ARG A 441 -4.14 -19.68 -40.91
N TRP A 442 -5.10 -18.83 -40.54
CA TRP A 442 -6.45 -19.25 -40.23
C TRP A 442 -7.38 -18.91 -41.42
N ASP A 443 -7.87 -19.94 -42.09
CA ASP A 443 -8.77 -19.74 -43.24
C ASP A 443 -10.20 -19.56 -42.73
N ASN A 444 -10.73 -18.34 -42.93
CA ASN A 444 -12.13 -17.91 -42.85
C ASN A 444 -13.03 -18.53 -41.76
N TRP A 445 -13.14 -17.83 -40.64
CA TRP A 445 -14.31 -17.97 -39.77
C TRP A 445 -15.15 -16.67 -39.77
N LYS A 446 -16.45 -16.85 -40.07
CA LYS A 446 -17.45 -15.83 -40.14
C LYS A 446 -17.39 -14.91 -38.91
N ASN A 447 -16.96 -13.66 -39.10
CA ASN A 447 -17.09 -12.52 -38.21
C ASN A 447 -16.33 -12.54 -36.88
N CYS A 448 -15.45 -13.48 -36.56
CA CYS A 448 -14.59 -13.42 -35.37
C CYS A 448 -13.24 -12.79 -35.74
N PRO A 449 -12.78 -11.75 -35.04
CA PRO A 449 -11.46 -11.17 -35.25
C PRO A 449 -10.36 -12.20 -34.94
N VAL A 450 -9.30 -12.19 -35.77
CA VAL A 450 -8.14 -13.09 -35.62
C VAL A 450 -6.89 -12.27 -35.35
N PHE A 451 -6.17 -12.61 -34.28
CA PHE A 451 -4.86 -12.09 -34.00
C PHE A 451 -3.82 -13.14 -34.32
N THR A 452 -2.90 -12.84 -35.24
CA THR A 452 -1.91 -13.81 -35.69
C THR A 452 -0.55 -13.47 -35.09
N LEU A 453 0.04 -14.42 -34.40
CA LEU A 453 1.40 -14.40 -33.90
C LEU A 453 2.37 -15.06 -34.88
N SER A 454 3.62 -14.72 -34.84
CA SER A 454 4.66 -15.47 -35.56
C SER A 454 4.83 -16.89 -34.96
N SER A 455 5.50 -17.80 -35.70
CA SER A 455 5.71 -19.18 -35.22
C SER A 455 6.43 -19.24 -33.88
N LEU A 456 7.35 -18.28 -33.62
CA LEU A 456 8.00 -18.04 -32.34
C LEU A 456 7.86 -16.54 -32.03
N PRO A 457 6.79 -16.12 -31.31
CA PRO A 457 6.50 -14.72 -31.09
C PRO A 457 7.58 -14.00 -30.28
N GLN A 458 7.89 -12.78 -30.70
CA GLN A 458 8.79 -11.89 -29.98
C GLN A 458 8.08 -11.13 -28.87
N GLU A 459 8.83 -10.53 -27.95
CA GLU A 459 8.30 -9.78 -26.82
C GLU A 459 7.28 -8.71 -27.21
N LYS A 460 7.52 -8.03 -28.34
CA LYS A 460 6.58 -7.02 -28.85
C LYS A 460 5.22 -7.60 -29.24
N GLU A 461 5.19 -8.77 -29.87
CA GLU A 461 3.93 -9.43 -30.27
C GLU A 461 3.11 -9.86 -29.04
N TRP A 462 3.78 -10.28 -27.95
CA TRP A 462 3.14 -10.58 -26.68
C TRP A 462 2.60 -9.33 -25.99
N LEU A 463 3.31 -8.20 -26.04
CA LEU A 463 2.82 -6.92 -25.52
C LEU A 463 1.59 -6.42 -26.31
N ASP A 464 1.63 -6.51 -27.63
CA ASP A 464 0.52 -6.14 -28.50
C ASP A 464 -0.72 -7.02 -28.24
N LEU A 465 -0.52 -8.33 -28.07
CA LEU A 465 -1.60 -9.25 -27.68
C LEU A 465 -2.15 -8.90 -26.29
N HIS A 466 -1.30 -8.68 -25.30
CA HIS A 466 -1.75 -8.32 -23.95
C HIS A 466 -2.57 -7.03 -23.95
N GLN A 467 -2.13 -6.01 -24.69
CA GLN A 467 -2.87 -4.76 -24.85
C GLN A 467 -4.24 -4.96 -25.51
N LEU A 468 -4.31 -5.83 -26.54
CA LEU A 468 -5.57 -6.17 -27.20
C LEU A 468 -6.52 -6.90 -26.22
N LEU A 469 -6.01 -7.84 -25.43
CA LEU A 469 -6.81 -8.57 -24.45
C LEU A 469 -7.34 -7.65 -23.34
N LEU A 470 -6.53 -6.69 -22.88
CA LEU A 470 -6.96 -5.65 -21.93
C LEU A 470 -8.05 -4.75 -22.54
N ASN A 471 -7.91 -4.36 -23.79
CA ASN A 471 -8.92 -3.53 -24.46
C ASN A 471 -10.25 -4.29 -24.61
N LEU A 472 -10.22 -5.57 -24.97
CA LEU A 472 -11.43 -6.41 -25.04
C LEU A 472 -12.12 -6.48 -23.66
N SER A 473 -11.37 -6.59 -22.58
CA SER A 473 -11.92 -6.63 -21.23
C SER A 473 -12.43 -5.28 -20.71
N ALA A 474 -12.04 -4.18 -21.31
CA ALA A 474 -12.46 -2.83 -20.89
C ALA A 474 -13.75 -2.34 -21.60
N PHE A 475 -14.14 -2.97 -22.71
CA PHE A 475 -15.31 -2.56 -23.53
C PHE A 475 -16.56 -3.43 -23.32
N ASN A 476 -16.49 -4.44 -22.49
CA ASN A 476 -17.63 -5.25 -22.04
C ASN A 476 -17.83 -5.10 -20.54
#